data_07ba05a3e3426ebf73ed555aa7d324d9
#
_entry.id   07ba05a3e3426ebf73ed555aa7d324d9
#
_cell.length_a   1.000
_cell.length_b   1.000
_cell.length_c   1.000
_cell.angle_alpha   90.00
_cell.angle_beta   90.00
_cell.angle_gamma   90.00
#
_symmetry.space_group_name_H-M   'P 1'
#
loop_
_entity.id
_entity.type
_entity.pdbx_description
1 polymer ?
#
loop_
_entity_poly.entity_id
_entity_poly.type
_entity_poly.pdbx_seq_one_letter_code
_entity_poly.pdbx_strand_id
1 'polypeptide(L)'
;MSEEVLSFEEAIEKYDPVLGFEVHVELNTNTKMFDAAPNVFGDEPNTNITPVSLGLPGVLPVVNKVAVESAIKLGLALGCDIAPISYFARKNYFYPDSPKNFQTSQHHGPIAENGKLDVELEDGTVFTV
;
A
#
# COMPACT_ATOMS: atom_id res chain seq x y z
N MET A 1 11.33 -36.82 13.99
CA MET A 1 11.94 -36.00 15.05
C MET A 1 10.97 -34.83 15.22
N SER A 2 10.34 -34.71 16.38
CA SER A 2 9.54 -33.51 16.69
C SER A 2 10.52 -32.35 16.88
N GLU A 3 10.45 -31.32 16.05
CA GLU A 3 11.17 -30.10 16.31
C GLU A 3 10.67 -29.57 17.67
N GLU A 4 11.59 -29.36 18.58
CA GLU A 4 11.30 -28.81 19.91
C GLU A 4 10.95 -27.32 19.70
N VAL A 5 9.71 -26.98 19.95
CA VAL A 5 9.23 -25.60 19.83
C VAL A 5 9.73 -24.82 21.04
N LEU A 6 10.53 -23.79 20.82
CA LEU A 6 11.04 -22.92 21.86
C LEU A 6 9.89 -22.12 22.53
N SER A 7 10.05 -21.83 23.82
CA SER A 7 9.21 -20.82 24.47
C SER A 7 9.48 -19.42 23.90
N PHE A 8 8.60 -18.46 24.19
CA PHE A 8 8.79 -17.08 23.73
C PHE A 8 10.10 -16.48 24.26
N GLU A 9 10.38 -16.69 25.54
CA GLU A 9 11.57 -16.19 26.23
C GLU A 9 12.84 -16.77 25.61
N GLU A 10 12.88 -18.10 25.37
CA GLU A 10 14.01 -18.76 24.73
C GLU A 10 14.21 -18.29 23.27
N ALA A 11 13.11 -18.00 22.57
CA ALA A 11 13.18 -17.51 21.20
C ALA A 11 13.75 -16.09 21.12
N ILE A 12 13.32 -15.18 22.01
CA ILE A 12 13.83 -13.79 22.08
C ILE A 12 15.31 -13.76 22.51
N GLU A 13 15.72 -14.65 23.39
CA GLU A 13 17.13 -14.74 23.79
C GLU A 13 18.04 -15.26 22.66
N LYS A 14 17.49 -16.14 21.82
CA LYS A 14 18.25 -16.82 20.75
C LYS A 14 18.22 -16.09 19.42
N TYR A 15 17.13 -15.37 19.11
CA TYR A 15 16.89 -14.73 17.82
C TYR A 15 16.61 -13.24 17.98
N ASP A 16 16.98 -12.47 16.98
CA ASP A 16 16.61 -11.06 16.84
C ASP A 16 15.37 -10.97 15.94
N PRO A 17 14.15 -10.76 16.50
CA PRO A 17 12.93 -10.73 15.72
C PRO A 17 12.85 -9.45 14.91
N VAL A 18 12.69 -9.59 13.59
CA VAL A 18 12.47 -8.48 12.66
C VAL A 18 11.04 -8.54 12.16
N LEU A 19 10.29 -7.48 12.37
CA LEU A 19 8.87 -7.36 11.97
C LEU A 19 8.72 -6.26 10.92
N GLY A 20 7.88 -6.53 9.92
CA GLY A 20 7.45 -5.54 8.93
C GLY A 20 5.93 -5.48 8.87
N PHE A 21 5.40 -4.28 8.70
CA PHE A 21 3.96 -4.06 8.57
C PHE A 21 3.65 -3.34 7.27
N GLU A 22 2.60 -3.79 6.60
CA GLU A 22 1.99 -3.07 5.48
C GLU A 22 0.55 -2.70 5.85
N VAL A 23 0.20 -1.43 5.68
CA VAL A 23 -1.14 -0.94 5.97
C VAL A 23 -1.82 -0.52 4.68
N HIS A 24 -2.96 -1.14 4.37
CA HIS A 24 -3.79 -0.79 3.24
C HIS A 24 -4.88 0.18 3.67
N VAL A 25 -5.05 1.27 2.91
CA VAL A 25 -6.06 2.29 3.17
C VAL A 25 -6.95 2.45 1.95
N GLU A 26 -8.25 2.26 2.12
CA GLU A 26 -9.24 2.60 1.11
C GLU A 26 -9.58 4.09 1.21
N LEU A 27 -9.27 4.81 0.13
CA LEU A 27 -9.55 6.25 0.06
C LEU A 27 -10.97 6.50 -0.44
N ASN A 28 -11.62 7.50 0.13
CA ASN A 28 -12.95 7.95 -0.30
C ASN A 28 -12.83 8.87 -1.55
N THR A 29 -12.44 8.27 -2.67
CA THR A 29 -12.35 8.93 -3.97
C THR A 29 -13.51 8.53 -4.88
N ASN A 30 -13.90 9.39 -5.81
CA ASN A 30 -14.98 9.09 -6.75
C ASN A 30 -14.58 8.04 -7.80
N THR A 31 -13.27 7.92 -8.07
CA THR A 31 -12.73 6.96 -9.02
C THR A 31 -11.61 6.14 -8.38
N LYS A 32 -11.28 5.02 -9.00
CA LYS A 32 -10.14 4.19 -8.60
C LYS A 32 -8.81 4.92 -8.71
N MET A 33 -7.76 4.39 -8.11
CA MET A 33 -6.43 5.03 -8.03
C MET A 33 -5.78 5.24 -9.41
N PHE A 34 -5.89 4.28 -10.33
CA PHE A 34 -5.21 4.29 -11.62
C PHE A 34 -6.16 4.15 -12.82
N ASP A 35 -7.44 4.35 -12.60
CA ASP A 35 -8.50 4.11 -13.57
C ASP A 35 -9.66 5.09 -13.31
N ALA A 36 -10.32 5.55 -14.36
CA ALA A 36 -11.48 6.41 -14.25
C ALA A 36 -12.78 5.66 -13.86
N ALA A 37 -12.71 4.35 -13.70
CA ALA A 37 -13.85 3.58 -13.22
C ALA A 37 -14.34 4.09 -11.84
N PRO A 38 -15.65 4.07 -11.59
CA PRO A 38 -16.20 4.48 -10.30
C PRO A 38 -15.64 3.67 -9.14
N ASN A 39 -15.46 4.32 -8.00
CA ASN A 39 -15.13 3.69 -6.73
C ASN A 39 -16.40 3.57 -5.89
N VAL A 40 -17.25 2.63 -6.24
CA VAL A 40 -18.57 2.41 -5.62
C VAL A 40 -18.66 0.98 -5.12
N PHE A 41 -19.21 0.82 -3.93
CA PHE A 41 -19.45 -0.49 -3.32
C PHE A 41 -20.88 -0.96 -3.62
N GLY A 42 -21.04 -2.26 -3.90
CA GLY A 42 -22.34 -2.92 -4.03
C GLY A 42 -22.98 -2.85 -5.41
N ASP A 43 -22.30 -2.34 -6.41
CA ASP A 43 -22.77 -2.41 -7.80
C ASP A 43 -22.72 -3.85 -8.34
N GLU A 44 -23.42 -4.07 -9.45
CA GLU A 44 -23.38 -5.34 -10.16
C GLU A 44 -21.96 -5.74 -10.55
N PRO A 45 -21.60 -7.03 -10.50
CA PRO A 45 -20.26 -7.50 -10.87
C PRO A 45 -19.83 -7.02 -12.26
N ASN A 46 -18.55 -6.62 -12.38
CA ASN A 46 -17.91 -6.20 -13.64
C ASN A 46 -18.54 -4.96 -14.31
N THR A 47 -19.22 -4.10 -13.59
CA THR A 47 -19.75 -2.82 -14.10
C THR A 47 -18.82 -1.65 -13.89
N ASN A 48 -18.02 -1.63 -12.83
CA ASN A 48 -17.06 -0.58 -12.49
C ASN A 48 -15.71 -0.83 -13.18
N ILE A 49 -15.71 -0.87 -14.49
CA ILE A 49 -14.56 -1.17 -15.35
C ILE A 49 -14.42 -0.16 -16.49
N THR A 50 -13.19 0.01 -16.97
CA THR A 50 -12.83 0.77 -18.17
C THR A 50 -11.91 -0.07 -19.05
N PRO A 51 -11.56 0.38 -20.27
CA PRO A 51 -10.53 -0.27 -21.07
C PRO A 51 -9.20 -0.47 -20.32
N VAL A 52 -8.85 0.42 -19.38
CA VAL A 52 -7.64 0.29 -18.54
C VAL A 52 -7.75 -0.92 -17.61
N SER A 53 -8.89 -1.10 -16.91
CA SER A 53 -9.12 -2.25 -16.04
C SER A 53 -9.06 -3.57 -16.80
N LEU A 54 -9.58 -3.56 -18.04
CA LEU A 54 -9.60 -4.73 -18.91
C LEU A 54 -8.25 -5.05 -19.55
N GLY A 55 -7.27 -4.15 -19.45
CA GLY A 55 -5.96 -4.34 -20.06
C GLY A 55 -5.97 -4.34 -21.57
N LEU A 56 -6.87 -3.56 -22.20
CA LEU A 56 -6.97 -3.50 -23.67
C LEU A 56 -5.67 -2.94 -24.29
N PRO A 57 -5.33 -3.33 -25.53
CA PRO A 57 -4.13 -2.84 -26.20
C PRO A 57 -4.10 -1.31 -26.32
N GLY A 58 -2.98 -0.70 -25.99
CA GLY A 58 -2.74 0.74 -26.13
C GLY A 58 -3.23 1.61 -24.97
N VAL A 59 -3.89 1.05 -23.94
CA VAL A 59 -4.32 1.80 -22.77
C VAL A 59 -3.19 1.94 -21.76
N LEU A 60 -3.17 3.06 -21.05
CA LEU A 60 -2.25 3.33 -19.95
C LEU A 60 -3.02 3.77 -18.71
N PRO A 61 -2.60 3.37 -17.52
CA PRO A 61 -3.18 3.86 -16.28
C PRO A 61 -2.92 5.36 -16.10
N VAL A 62 -3.87 6.04 -15.48
CA VAL A 62 -3.77 7.45 -15.12
C VAL A 62 -4.04 7.59 -13.63
N VAL A 63 -3.13 8.25 -12.92
CA VAL A 63 -3.22 8.40 -11.47
C VAL A 63 -4.34 9.37 -11.07
N ASN A 64 -5.07 9.01 -10.00
CA ASN A 64 -6.07 9.87 -9.40
C ASN A 64 -5.39 10.96 -8.56
N LYS A 65 -5.59 12.22 -8.95
CA LYS A 65 -5.01 13.37 -8.26
C LYS A 65 -5.40 13.43 -6.76
N VAL A 66 -6.67 13.18 -6.43
CA VAL A 66 -7.15 13.21 -5.04
C VAL A 66 -6.48 12.16 -4.18
N ALA A 67 -6.18 10.99 -4.75
CA ALA A 67 -5.46 9.93 -4.06
C ALA A 67 -4.02 10.35 -3.74
N VAL A 68 -3.33 10.98 -4.70
CA VAL A 68 -1.96 11.51 -4.48
C VAL A 68 -1.97 12.61 -3.40
N GLU A 69 -2.92 13.54 -3.46
CA GLU A 69 -3.08 14.60 -2.45
C GLU A 69 -3.34 14.01 -1.06
N SER A 70 -4.11 12.93 -0.98
CA SER A 70 -4.38 12.22 0.27
C SER A 70 -3.14 11.52 0.83
N ALA A 71 -2.35 10.90 -0.05
CA ALA A 71 -1.06 10.29 0.33
C ALA A 71 -0.08 11.35 0.86
N ILE A 72 0.00 12.51 0.22
CA ILE A 72 0.84 13.63 0.69
C ILE A 72 0.35 14.13 2.07
N LYS A 73 -0.95 14.28 2.28
CA LYS A 73 -1.51 14.68 3.58
C LYS A 73 -1.17 13.69 4.68
N LEU A 74 -1.29 12.39 4.39
CA LEU A 74 -0.91 11.33 5.32
C LEU A 74 0.59 11.40 5.65
N GLY A 75 1.43 11.52 4.62
CA GLY A 75 2.88 11.66 4.80
C GLY A 75 3.24 12.87 5.68
N LEU A 76 2.62 14.02 5.44
CA LEU A 76 2.82 15.21 6.28
C LEU A 76 2.36 14.99 7.73
N ALA A 77 1.24 14.28 7.94
CA ALA A 77 0.74 13.96 9.29
C ALA A 77 1.69 13.03 10.06
N LEU A 78 2.42 12.17 9.35
CA LEU A 78 3.44 11.28 9.92
C LEU A 78 4.86 11.90 9.94
N GLY A 79 4.98 13.19 9.61
CA GLY A 79 6.28 13.87 9.59
C GLY A 79 7.25 13.38 8.52
N CYS A 80 6.72 12.79 7.44
CA CYS A 80 7.53 12.29 6.33
C CYS A 80 8.16 13.41 5.51
N ASP A 81 9.27 13.08 4.86
CA ASP A 81 9.82 13.82 3.74
C ASP A 81 8.96 13.56 2.50
N ILE A 82 8.39 14.59 1.90
CA ILE A 82 7.59 14.49 0.68
C ILE A 82 8.49 14.62 -0.54
N ALA A 83 8.50 13.60 -1.39
CA ALA A 83 9.30 13.61 -2.60
C ALA A 83 8.82 14.66 -3.61
N PRO A 84 9.70 15.51 -4.15
CA PRO A 84 9.34 16.49 -5.18
C PRO A 84 8.96 15.82 -6.51
N ILE A 85 9.45 14.62 -6.73
CA ILE A 85 9.15 13.75 -7.88
C ILE A 85 8.99 12.33 -7.36
N SER A 86 7.94 11.66 -7.79
CA SER A 86 7.66 10.28 -7.41
C SER A 86 7.35 9.44 -8.66
N TYR A 87 7.62 8.14 -8.60
CA TYR A 87 7.48 7.23 -9.71
C TYR A 87 6.61 6.04 -9.35
N PHE A 88 5.74 5.64 -10.29
CA PHE A 88 5.03 4.39 -10.20
C PHE A 88 5.74 3.32 -11.03
N ALA A 89 5.92 2.15 -10.43
CA ALA A 89 6.47 0.97 -11.07
C ALA A 89 5.38 -0.04 -11.38
N ARG A 90 5.69 -1.02 -12.21
CA ARG A 90 4.80 -2.15 -12.50
C ARG A 90 5.41 -3.41 -11.93
N LYS A 91 4.67 -4.07 -11.05
CA LYS A 91 4.96 -5.43 -10.60
C LYS A 91 4.17 -6.38 -11.48
N ASN A 92 4.82 -7.02 -12.43
CA ASN A 92 4.17 -7.96 -13.33
C ASN A 92 3.68 -9.19 -12.58
N TYR A 93 2.42 -9.52 -12.79
CA TYR A 93 1.74 -10.59 -12.11
C TYR A 93 0.67 -11.19 -13.02
N PHE A 94 0.91 -12.44 -13.44
CA PHE A 94 0.05 -13.16 -14.37
C PHE A 94 -0.91 -14.05 -13.60
N TYR A 95 -2.16 -13.62 -13.51
CA TYR A 95 -3.20 -14.35 -12.80
C TYR A 95 -4.54 -14.23 -13.52
N PRO A 96 -5.42 -15.26 -13.48
CA PRO A 96 -6.67 -15.27 -14.24
C PRO A 96 -7.61 -14.09 -13.97
N ASP A 97 -7.58 -13.52 -12.77
CA ASP A 97 -8.41 -12.38 -12.36
C ASP A 97 -7.72 -11.01 -12.53
N SER A 98 -6.54 -10.98 -13.14
CA SER A 98 -5.78 -9.74 -13.40
C SER A 98 -5.58 -9.52 -14.90
N PRO A 99 -6.58 -8.98 -15.64
CA PRO A 99 -6.53 -8.85 -17.10
C PRO A 99 -5.34 -8.03 -17.60
N LYS A 100 -4.93 -7.01 -16.87
CA LYS A 100 -3.78 -6.15 -17.22
C LYS A 100 -2.42 -6.73 -16.85
N ASN A 101 -2.37 -7.88 -16.16
CA ASN A 101 -1.17 -8.63 -15.80
C ASN A 101 -0.11 -7.87 -15.01
N PHE A 102 -0.46 -6.78 -14.32
CA PHE A 102 0.45 -6.06 -13.44
C PHE A 102 -0.30 -5.35 -12.31
N GLN A 103 0.39 -5.17 -11.21
CA GLN A 103 0.04 -4.27 -10.13
C GLN A 103 0.89 -3.00 -10.23
N THR A 104 0.26 -1.84 -10.13
CA THR A 104 1.01 -0.59 -9.98
C THR A 104 1.54 -0.50 -8.56
N SER A 105 2.80 -0.16 -8.40
CA SER A 105 3.48 -0.10 -7.11
C SER A 105 4.45 1.08 -7.05
N GLN A 106 4.99 1.35 -5.86
CA GLN A 106 6.09 2.28 -5.66
C GLN A 106 7.17 1.58 -4.83
N HIS A 107 8.30 1.26 -5.44
CA HIS A 107 9.45 0.69 -4.74
C HIS A 107 10.63 1.67 -4.69
N HIS A 108 10.83 2.40 -5.78
CA HIS A 108 11.81 3.46 -5.86
C HIS A 108 11.11 4.79 -6.08
N GLY A 109 11.43 5.80 -5.26
CA GLY A 109 10.82 7.12 -5.33
C GLY A 109 9.35 7.16 -4.92
N PRO A 110 9.00 6.69 -3.73
CA PRO A 110 7.65 6.80 -3.19
C PRO A 110 7.25 8.26 -2.97
N ILE A 111 5.99 8.51 -2.68
CA ILE A 111 5.46 9.86 -2.42
C ILE A 111 6.02 10.44 -1.11
N ALA A 112 6.23 9.58 -0.11
CA ALA A 112 6.67 10.00 1.22
C ALA A 112 7.59 8.95 1.83
N GLU A 113 8.62 9.38 2.53
CA GLU A 113 9.63 8.54 3.19
C GLU A 113 9.97 9.09 4.57
N ASN A 114 10.69 8.31 5.36
CA ASN A 114 11.24 8.71 6.67
C ASN A 114 10.18 9.19 7.67
N GLY A 115 8.97 8.65 7.60
CA GLY A 115 7.91 8.96 8.56
C GLY A 115 8.25 8.44 9.95
N LYS A 116 7.59 9.01 10.96
CA LYS A 116 7.72 8.61 12.36
C LYS A 116 6.37 8.65 13.03
N LEU A 117 6.13 7.68 13.89
CA LEU A 117 4.94 7.62 14.72
C LEU A 117 5.35 7.29 16.16
N ASP A 118 5.01 8.19 17.07
CA ASP A 118 5.17 7.93 18.49
C ASP A 118 3.99 7.09 18.99
N VAL A 119 4.30 5.95 19.58
CA VAL A 119 3.33 5.01 20.13
C VAL A 119 3.49 5.00 21.65
N GLU A 120 2.41 5.37 22.35
CA GLU A 120 2.33 5.31 23.79
C GLU A 120 1.71 3.96 24.22
N LEU A 121 2.44 3.22 25.04
CA LEU A 121 1.98 1.97 25.63
C LEU A 121 1.10 2.21 26.86
N GLU A 122 0.39 1.16 27.30
CA GLU A 122 -0.50 1.23 28.48
C GLU A 122 0.22 1.64 29.77
N ASP A 123 1.50 1.39 29.88
CA ASP A 123 2.35 1.76 31.02
C ASP A 123 2.89 3.21 30.93
N GLY A 124 2.54 3.95 29.87
CA GLY A 124 3.00 5.31 29.61
C GLY A 124 4.37 5.39 28.93
N THR A 125 4.98 4.27 28.58
CA THR A 125 6.21 4.25 27.79
C THR A 125 5.92 4.69 26.37
N VAL A 126 6.71 5.61 25.83
CA VAL A 126 6.61 6.07 24.44
C VAL A 126 7.80 5.54 23.65
N PHE A 127 7.53 4.94 22.51
CA PHE A 127 8.55 4.58 21.54
C PHE A 127 8.17 5.08 20.14
N THR A 128 9.17 5.38 19.33
CA THR A 128 8.99 5.87 17.97
C THR A 128 9.21 4.73 16.97
N VAL A 129 8.26 4.55 16.08
CA VAL A 129 8.31 3.60 14.95
C VAL A 129 8.71 4.33 13.69
#